data_1e21e4b3b45c0e40733833e3643bcc1d
#
_entry.id   1e21e4b3b45c0e40733833e3643bcc1d
#
_cell.length_a   1.000
_cell.length_b   1.000
_cell.length_c   1.000
_cell.angle_alpha   90.00
_cell.angle_beta   90.00
_cell.angle_gamma   90.00
#
_symmetry.space_group_name_H-M   'P 1'
#
loop_
_entity.id
_entity.type
_entity.pdbx_description
1 polymer ?
#
loop_
_entity_poly.entity_id
_entity_poly.type
_entity_poly.pdbx_seq_one_letter_code
_entity_poly.pdbx_strand_id
1 'polypeptide(L)'
;MSAVGRGGLLVVGMAVTVTLSCVDVRAEDLPVRPSIKASALYLVELKSGRVLLEKDATRRLPPASLTKLMTALVALEAATPEQVVRVDRRALVHQSSLKLHSGEQFLLRDLLTAMLVTSANDACEAIAWHVGGNAGRFVTLMNERARTLGLKNTHFANACGFDAPGHYSTAADLAKLTEQALQVPAISMMVRTITRDITSVDGARQVLLRSTNEMLLDPDVNGVKTGYTSKAGRCLIASMFKDGHRLLLVGLNVRDRWEQATSLLRYGQAVLRVGNE
;
A
#
# COMPACT_ATOMS: atom_id res chain seq x y z
N MET A 1 12.14 -60.66 -63.40
CA MET A 1 12.63 -59.28 -63.62
C MET A 1 11.54 -58.37 -63.06
N SER A 2 11.70 -57.91 -61.85
CA SER A 2 10.71 -57.21 -61.08
C SER A 2 11.02 -55.71 -61.06
N ALA A 3 10.00 -54.89 -61.45
CA ALA A 3 10.08 -53.43 -61.33
C ALA A 3 9.45 -52.99 -60.01
N VAL A 4 10.24 -52.31 -59.16
CA VAL A 4 9.83 -51.75 -57.91
C VAL A 4 9.31 -50.31 -58.15
N GLY A 5 8.02 -50.09 -57.87
CA GLY A 5 7.41 -48.75 -57.90
C GLY A 5 7.70 -48.00 -56.60
N ARG A 6 8.25 -46.80 -56.73
CA ARG A 6 8.45 -45.85 -55.63
C ARG A 6 7.16 -44.99 -55.51
N GLY A 7 6.39 -45.20 -54.43
CA GLY A 7 5.33 -44.34 -54.04
C GLY A 7 5.86 -43.10 -53.30
N GLY A 8 5.72 -41.92 -53.86
CA GLY A 8 6.04 -40.66 -53.20
C GLY A 8 4.87 -40.21 -52.32
N LEU A 9 5.15 -40.04 -51.04
CA LEU A 9 4.21 -39.49 -50.05
C LEU A 9 4.21 -37.96 -50.18
N LEU A 10 3.12 -37.40 -50.64
CA LEU A 10 2.93 -35.93 -50.67
C LEU A 10 2.45 -35.47 -49.28
N VAL A 11 3.35 -34.81 -48.52
CA VAL A 11 2.95 -34.13 -47.27
C VAL A 11 2.46 -32.75 -47.61
N VAL A 12 1.13 -32.53 -47.53
CA VAL A 12 0.54 -31.21 -47.65
C VAL A 12 0.65 -30.54 -46.28
N GLY A 13 1.61 -29.63 -46.16
CA GLY A 13 1.77 -28.77 -44.96
C GLY A 13 0.68 -27.69 -44.95
N MET A 14 -0.27 -27.76 -44.02
CA MET A 14 -1.26 -26.72 -43.74
C MET A 14 -0.63 -25.61 -42.91
N ALA A 15 -0.26 -24.49 -43.56
CA ALA A 15 0.22 -23.30 -42.85
C ALA A 15 -0.97 -22.61 -42.17
N VAL A 16 -1.00 -22.69 -40.82
CA VAL A 16 -1.94 -21.91 -40.03
C VAL A 16 -1.39 -20.49 -39.89
N THR A 17 -1.93 -19.56 -40.64
CA THR A 17 -1.64 -18.12 -40.51
C THR A 17 -2.43 -17.58 -39.31
N VAL A 18 -1.77 -17.39 -38.17
CA VAL A 18 -2.37 -16.66 -37.05
C VAL A 18 -2.28 -15.18 -37.35
N THR A 19 -3.37 -14.58 -37.78
CA THR A 19 -3.51 -13.12 -37.88
C THR A 19 -3.69 -12.56 -36.51
N LEU A 20 -2.65 -11.92 -35.93
CA LEU A 20 -2.80 -11.06 -34.78
C LEU A 20 -3.58 -9.82 -35.24
N SER A 21 -4.87 -9.76 -34.90
CA SER A 21 -5.64 -8.54 -35.03
C SER A 21 -5.18 -7.58 -33.92
N CYS A 22 -4.36 -6.59 -34.28
CA CYS A 22 -4.15 -5.42 -33.44
C CYS A 22 -5.47 -4.66 -33.41
N VAL A 23 -6.15 -4.66 -32.27
CA VAL A 23 -7.29 -3.77 -32.05
C VAL A 23 -6.71 -2.36 -31.87
N ASP A 24 -6.88 -1.52 -32.89
CA ASP A 24 -6.57 -0.08 -32.82
C ASP A 24 -7.61 0.58 -31.90
N VAL A 25 -7.26 0.75 -30.60
CA VAL A 25 -8.05 1.55 -29.66
C VAL A 25 -8.02 3.00 -30.15
N ARG A 26 -9.13 3.52 -30.62
CA ARG A 26 -9.24 4.92 -31.04
C ARG A 26 -9.13 5.82 -29.82
N ALA A 27 -8.45 6.95 -29.94
CA ALA A 27 -8.30 7.94 -28.87
C ALA A 27 -9.65 8.46 -28.33
N GLU A 28 -10.72 8.34 -29.12
CA GLU A 28 -12.10 8.70 -28.78
C GLU A 28 -12.76 7.74 -27.77
N ASP A 29 -12.26 6.50 -27.64
CA ASP A 29 -12.80 5.47 -26.74
C ASP A 29 -12.23 5.57 -25.32
N LEU A 30 -11.18 6.38 -25.12
CA LEU A 30 -10.56 6.55 -23.79
C LEU A 30 -11.43 7.41 -22.87
N PRO A 31 -11.58 7.01 -21.59
CA PRO A 31 -12.33 7.80 -20.63
C PRO A 31 -11.69 9.17 -20.41
N VAL A 32 -12.53 10.20 -20.19
CA VAL A 32 -12.06 11.55 -19.91
C VAL A 32 -11.16 11.56 -18.67
N ARG A 33 -9.92 12.06 -18.85
CA ARG A 33 -8.94 12.14 -17.79
C ARG A 33 -9.41 13.11 -16.69
N PRO A 34 -9.54 12.68 -15.42
CA PRO A 34 -9.95 13.57 -14.34
C PRO A 34 -8.85 14.57 -13.99
N SER A 35 -9.24 15.76 -13.49
CA SER A 35 -8.29 16.72 -12.97
C SER A 35 -7.65 16.21 -11.68
N ILE A 36 -6.33 16.37 -11.54
CA ILE A 36 -5.57 15.89 -10.37
C ILE A 36 -5.38 17.02 -9.37
N LYS A 37 -6.11 16.98 -8.26
CA LYS A 37 -6.01 17.94 -7.14
C LYS A 37 -5.08 17.40 -6.04
N ALA A 38 -3.85 17.05 -6.40
CA ALA A 38 -2.82 16.53 -5.49
C ALA A 38 -1.46 17.18 -5.79
N SER A 39 -0.54 17.19 -4.80
CA SER A 39 0.85 17.61 -5.01
C SER A 39 1.67 16.55 -5.72
N ALA A 40 1.39 15.27 -5.48
CA ALA A 40 1.93 14.14 -6.24
C ALA A 40 0.90 13.00 -6.26
N LEU A 41 0.92 12.22 -7.35
CA LEU A 41 -0.02 11.11 -7.55
C LEU A 41 0.64 10.03 -8.40
N TYR A 42 0.29 8.77 -8.10
CA TYR A 42 0.68 7.60 -8.88
C TYR A 42 -0.46 6.58 -8.87
N LEU A 43 -0.98 6.24 -10.04
CA LEU A 43 -2.01 5.22 -10.24
C LEU A 43 -1.44 4.14 -11.15
N VAL A 44 -1.37 2.92 -10.66
CA VAL A 44 -0.76 1.78 -11.34
C VAL A 44 -1.66 0.55 -11.26
N GLU A 45 -1.67 -0.26 -12.32
CA GLU A 45 -2.20 -1.61 -12.29
C GLU A 45 -1.07 -2.57 -11.86
N LEU A 46 -1.24 -3.26 -10.71
CA LEU A 46 -0.14 -3.97 -10.06
C LEU A 46 0.33 -5.23 -10.81
N LYS A 47 -0.55 -5.92 -11.53
CA LYS A 47 -0.19 -7.16 -12.21
C LYS A 47 0.70 -6.92 -13.43
N SER A 48 0.38 -5.90 -14.22
CA SER A 48 1.14 -5.54 -15.43
C SER A 48 2.24 -4.52 -15.17
N GLY A 49 2.20 -3.81 -14.03
CA GLY A 49 3.05 -2.65 -13.76
C GLY A 49 2.69 -1.42 -14.61
N ARG A 50 1.57 -1.44 -15.36
CA ARG A 50 1.15 -0.33 -16.22
C ARG A 50 0.77 0.89 -15.39
N VAL A 51 1.47 1.99 -15.58
CA VAL A 51 1.13 3.29 -15.01
C VAL A 51 -0.03 3.88 -15.81
N LEU A 52 -1.16 4.13 -15.15
CA LEU A 52 -2.38 4.63 -15.79
C LEU A 52 -2.48 6.14 -15.68
N LEU A 53 -1.95 6.71 -14.59
CA LEU A 53 -1.95 8.14 -14.36
C LEU A 53 -0.84 8.50 -13.36
N GLU A 54 -0.12 9.61 -13.63
CA GLU A 54 0.85 10.13 -12.69
C GLU A 54 0.91 11.66 -12.74
N LYS A 55 1.34 12.25 -11.62
CA LYS A 55 1.68 13.64 -11.47
C LYS A 55 2.78 13.75 -10.42
N ASP A 56 3.92 14.37 -10.77
CA ASP A 56 5.04 14.58 -9.85
C ASP A 56 5.39 13.33 -9.02
N ALA A 57 5.25 12.13 -9.60
CA ALA A 57 5.29 10.85 -8.90
C ALA A 57 6.63 10.58 -8.19
N THR A 58 7.72 11.24 -8.61
CA THR A 58 9.06 11.13 -8.02
C THR A 58 9.43 12.33 -7.13
N ARG A 59 8.53 13.29 -6.94
CA ARG A 59 8.74 14.45 -6.06
C ARG A 59 8.76 14.00 -4.60
N ARG A 60 9.81 14.39 -3.86
CA ARG A 60 9.96 14.14 -2.42
C ARG A 60 9.00 15.01 -1.63
N LEU A 61 8.12 14.40 -0.88
CA LEU A 61 7.10 15.06 -0.05
C LEU A 61 6.99 14.33 1.30
N PRO A 62 6.52 14.99 2.37
CA PRO A 62 6.22 14.33 3.64
C PRO A 62 5.12 13.28 3.44
N PRO A 63 5.35 12.00 3.80
CA PRO A 63 4.38 10.91 3.59
C PRO A 63 3.30 10.83 4.67
N ALA A 64 3.44 11.56 5.77
CA ALA A 64 2.60 11.40 6.96
C ALA A 64 2.53 9.91 7.41
N SER A 65 1.38 9.48 7.92
CA SER A 65 1.18 8.10 8.41
C SER A 65 1.20 7.00 7.34
N LEU A 66 1.45 7.32 6.06
CA LEU A 66 1.75 6.29 5.06
C LEU A 66 3.07 5.56 5.40
N THR A 67 3.96 6.23 6.15
CA THR A 67 5.17 5.69 6.79
C THR A 67 4.92 4.37 7.54
N LYS A 68 3.74 4.23 8.17
CA LYS A 68 3.38 3.07 9.01
C LYS A 68 3.33 1.74 8.24
N LEU A 69 3.28 1.77 6.90
CA LEU A 69 3.44 0.56 6.09
C LEU A 69 4.87 0.00 6.20
N MET A 70 5.89 0.86 6.18
CA MET A 70 7.28 0.44 6.41
C MET A 70 7.45 -0.07 7.84
N THR A 71 6.83 0.59 8.81
CA THR A 71 6.88 0.15 10.22
C THR A 71 6.27 -1.24 10.38
N ALA A 72 5.11 -1.50 9.75
CA ALA A 72 4.48 -2.82 9.80
C ALA A 72 5.35 -3.90 9.12
N LEU A 73 5.93 -3.59 7.97
CA LEU A 73 6.79 -4.50 7.23
C LEU A 73 8.03 -4.89 8.06
N VAL A 74 8.76 -3.91 8.57
CA VAL A 74 9.96 -4.14 9.40
C VAL A 74 9.62 -4.88 10.69
N ALA A 75 8.50 -4.55 11.32
CA ALA A 75 8.09 -5.22 12.56
C ALA A 75 7.80 -6.70 12.35
N LEU A 76 7.11 -7.07 11.26
CA LEU A 76 6.77 -8.45 10.95
C LEU A 76 7.95 -9.25 10.35
N GLU A 77 8.97 -8.59 9.84
CA GLU A 77 10.24 -9.24 9.46
C GLU A 77 11.11 -9.56 10.68
N ALA A 78 11.00 -8.79 11.76
CA ALA A 78 11.84 -8.90 12.95
C ALA A 78 11.19 -9.66 14.12
N ALA A 79 9.86 -9.80 14.14
CA ALA A 79 9.11 -10.34 15.27
C ALA A 79 7.85 -11.08 14.82
N THR A 80 7.43 -12.10 15.60
CA THR A 80 6.20 -12.83 15.32
C THR A 80 4.96 -12.06 15.81
N PRO A 81 3.81 -12.17 15.13
CA PRO A 81 2.58 -11.48 15.49
C PRO A 81 2.09 -11.78 16.93
N GLU A 82 2.45 -12.93 17.48
CA GLU A 82 2.04 -13.43 18.80
C GLU A 82 2.92 -12.90 19.94
N GLN A 83 4.03 -12.22 19.63
CA GLN A 83 4.88 -11.65 20.69
C GLN A 83 4.12 -10.62 21.51
N VAL A 84 4.37 -10.64 22.83
CA VAL A 84 3.83 -9.66 23.76
C VAL A 84 4.69 -8.41 23.74
N VAL A 85 4.08 -7.30 23.39
CA VAL A 85 4.67 -5.96 23.42
C VAL A 85 4.28 -5.29 24.73
N ARG A 86 5.26 -4.99 25.57
CA ARG A 86 5.07 -4.15 26.76
C ARG A 86 5.25 -2.69 26.37
N VAL A 87 4.25 -1.85 26.64
CA VAL A 87 4.29 -0.43 26.34
C VAL A 87 5.33 0.26 27.21
N ASP A 88 6.40 0.75 26.59
CA ASP A 88 7.42 1.55 27.26
C ASP A 88 6.92 2.98 27.49
N ARG A 89 7.29 3.60 28.62
CA ARG A 89 6.93 5.00 28.91
C ARG A 89 7.39 5.96 27.80
N ARG A 90 8.49 5.64 27.12
CA ARG A 90 9.05 6.45 26.03
C ARG A 90 8.23 6.36 24.71
N ALA A 91 7.35 5.35 24.59
CA ALA A 91 6.42 5.22 23.47
C ALA A 91 5.17 6.10 23.61
N LEU A 92 4.98 6.73 24.76
CA LEU A 92 3.79 7.57 25.01
C LEU A 92 3.97 8.92 24.34
N VAL A 93 3.15 9.18 23.32
CA VAL A 93 3.17 10.42 22.53
C VAL A 93 1.87 11.21 22.70
N HIS A 94 1.95 12.55 22.61
CA HIS A 94 0.79 13.43 22.82
C HIS A 94 -0.35 13.20 21.81
N GLN A 95 -0.03 12.80 20.59
CA GLN A 95 -1.02 12.51 19.52
C GLN A 95 -1.38 11.01 19.52
N SER A 96 -1.86 10.51 20.65
CA SER A 96 -2.21 9.12 20.88
C SER A 96 -3.66 8.85 20.55
N SER A 97 -3.95 7.83 19.72
CA SER A 97 -5.31 7.38 19.40
C SER A 97 -5.83 6.35 20.39
N LEU A 98 -4.97 5.48 20.91
CA LEU A 98 -5.35 4.43 21.85
C LEU A 98 -5.26 4.88 23.30
N LYS A 99 -4.51 5.95 23.59
CA LYS A 99 -4.21 6.39 24.96
C LYS A 99 -3.61 5.25 25.79
N LEU A 100 -2.57 4.61 25.24
CA LEU A 100 -1.85 3.53 25.93
C LEU A 100 -1.20 4.03 27.22
N HIS A 101 -1.10 3.16 28.23
CA HIS A 101 -0.42 3.44 29.46
C HIS A 101 0.88 2.64 29.56
N SER A 102 1.86 3.21 30.27
CA SER A 102 3.14 2.52 30.53
C SER A 102 2.92 1.22 31.28
N GLY A 103 3.52 0.15 30.78
CA GLY A 103 3.39 -1.19 31.36
C GLY A 103 2.27 -2.03 30.81
N GLU A 104 1.28 -1.46 30.11
CA GLU A 104 0.26 -2.25 29.41
C GLU A 104 0.91 -3.24 28.43
N GLN A 105 0.27 -4.38 28.23
CA GLN A 105 0.77 -5.43 27.35
C GLN A 105 -0.29 -5.80 26.32
N PHE A 106 0.11 -5.83 25.04
CA PHE A 106 -0.72 -6.26 23.93
C PHE A 106 0.07 -7.22 23.05
N LEU A 107 -0.61 -8.05 22.27
CA LEU A 107 0.04 -8.82 21.23
C LEU A 107 0.52 -7.88 20.11
N LEU A 108 1.66 -8.17 19.49
CA LEU A 108 2.20 -7.37 18.39
C LEU A 108 1.17 -7.19 17.25
N ARG A 109 0.42 -8.26 16.90
CA ARG A 109 -0.65 -8.20 15.89
C ARG A 109 -1.75 -7.20 16.24
N ASP A 110 -2.07 -7.02 17.51
CA ASP A 110 -3.14 -6.11 17.94
C ASP A 110 -2.67 -4.65 17.85
N LEU A 111 -1.44 -4.36 18.24
CA LEU A 111 -0.85 -3.04 18.06
C LEU A 111 -0.62 -2.71 16.58
N LEU A 112 -0.19 -3.67 15.76
CA LEU A 112 -0.09 -3.49 14.30
C LEU A 112 -1.46 -3.20 13.68
N THR A 113 -2.50 -3.92 14.11
CA THR A 113 -3.88 -3.67 13.65
C THR A 113 -4.31 -2.26 14.05
N ALA A 114 -4.10 -1.85 15.30
CA ALA A 114 -4.43 -0.51 15.76
C ALA A 114 -3.67 0.57 14.97
N MET A 115 -2.38 0.37 14.75
CA MET A 115 -1.53 1.28 13.96
C MET A 115 -2.01 1.44 12.52
N LEU A 116 -2.41 0.36 11.85
CA LEU A 116 -2.84 0.40 10.45
C LEU A 116 -4.28 0.86 10.29
N VAL A 117 -5.19 0.42 11.15
CA VAL A 117 -6.64 0.70 11.09
C VAL A 117 -6.97 2.11 11.57
N THR A 118 -6.58 2.45 12.81
CA THR A 118 -6.88 3.77 13.42
C THR A 118 -5.76 4.79 13.25
N SER A 119 -4.65 4.38 12.64
CA SER A 119 -3.45 5.21 12.53
C SER A 119 -2.80 5.57 13.89
N ALA A 120 -2.98 4.72 14.91
CA ALA A 120 -2.52 4.95 16.28
C ALA A 120 -1.01 5.21 16.36
N ASN A 121 -0.62 6.39 16.84
CA ASN A 121 0.79 6.78 16.97
C ASN A 121 1.47 6.12 18.17
N ASP A 122 0.77 5.98 19.29
CA ASP A 122 1.24 5.29 20.48
C ASP A 122 1.49 3.80 20.23
N ALA A 123 0.61 3.12 19.49
CA ALA A 123 0.86 1.75 19.04
C ALA A 123 2.09 1.67 18.12
N CYS A 124 2.24 2.62 17.20
CA CYS A 124 3.38 2.72 16.30
C CYS A 124 4.71 2.87 17.08
N GLU A 125 4.77 3.79 18.04
CA GLU A 125 5.96 3.98 18.87
C GLU A 125 6.24 2.77 19.76
N ALA A 126 5.21 2.14 20.35
CA ALA A 126 5.38 0.92 21.14
C ALA A 126 6.00 -0.21 20.31
N ILE A 127 5.55 -0.39 19.06
CA ILE A 127 6.12 -1.34 18.11
C ILE A 127 7.59 -0.99 17.82
N ALA A 128 7.88 0.28 17.51
CA ALA A 128 9.23 0.72 17.17
C ALA A 128 10.21 0.52 18.34
N TRP A 129 9.79 0.82 19.57
CA TRP A 129 10.59 0.56 20.77
C TRP A 129 10.78 -0.93 21.05
N HIS A 130 9.74 -1.74 20.89
CA HIS A 130 9.81 -3.18 21.11
C HIS A 130 10.79 -3.85 20.14
N VAL A 131 10.65 -3.58 18.85
CA VAL A 131 11.45 -4.23 17.80
C VAL A 131 12.87 -3.66 17.71
N GLY A 132 13.00 -2.34 17.79
CA GLY A 132 14.30 -1.68 17.68
C GLY A 132 15.12 -1.65 18.97
N GLY A 133 14.49 -1.86 20.12
CA GLY A 133 15.09 -1.57 21.44
C GLY A 133 15.20 -0.07 21.73
N ASN A 134 15.20 0.76 20.70
CA ASN A 134 15.04 2.22 20.74
C ASN A 134 14.56 2.75 19.38
N ALA A 135 14.00 3.97 19.38
CA ALA A 135 13.43 4.58 18.16
C ALA A 135 14.46 4.78 17.04
N GLY A 136 15.69 5.20 17.38
CA GLY A 136 16.75 5.45 16.38
C GLY A 136 17.18 4.17 15.65
N ARG A 137 17.37 3.06 16.37
CA ARG A 137 17.71 1.77 15.77
C ARG A 137 16.57 1.27 14.86
N PHE A 138 15.32 1.44 15.27
CA PHE A 138 14.19 1.07 14.43
C PHE A 138 14.17 1.88 13.13
N VAL A 139 14.41 3.17 13.18
CA VAL A 139 14.55 4.04 12.00
C VAL A 139 15.70 3.58 11.09
N THR A 140 16.83 3.13 11.67
CA THR A 140 17.92 2.53 10.88
C THR A 140 17.42 1.31 10.10
N LEU A 141 16.69 0.38 10.73
CA LEU A 141 16.10 -0.78 10.09
C LEU A 141 15.14 -0.38 8.95
N MET A 142 14.29 0.65 9.18
CA MET A 142 13.39 1.17 8.12
C MET A 142 14.17 1.68 6.91
N ASN A 143 15.26 2.43 7.11
CA ASN A 143 16.07 2.96 6.01
C ASN A 143 16.90 1.89 5.31
N GLU A 144 17.36 0.88 6.02
CA GLU A 144 17.99 -0.31 5.43
C GLU A 144 16.98 -1.05 4.54
N ARG A 145 15.76 -1.24 5.03
CA ARG A 145 14.70 -1.88 4.27
C ARG A 145 14.30 -1.05 3.04
N ALA A 146 14.19 0.26 3.19
CA ALA A 146 13.94 1.17 2.06
C ALA A 146 15.00 1.01 0.96
N ARG A 147 16.28 0.89 1.33
CA ARG A 147 17.38 0.69 0.41
C ARG A 147 17.29 -0.67 -0.31
N THR A 148 16.98 -1.76 0.41
CA THR A 148 16.82 -3.09 -0.19
C THR A 148 15.62 -3.18 -1.14
N LEU A 149 14.55 -2.42 -0.88
CA LEU A 149 13.39 -2.29 -1.76
C LEU A 149 13.63 -1.34 -2.96
N GLY A 150 14.79 -0.69 -3.03
CA GLY A 150 15.10 0.26 -4.09
C GLY A 150 14.26 1.55 -4.04
N LEU A 151 13.86 2.00 -2.85
CA LEU A 151 13.13 3.25 -2.62
C LEU A 151 14.12 4.43 -2.64
N LYS A 152 14.54 4.82 -3.83
CA LYS A 152 15.68 5.76 -4.03
C LYS A 152 15.40 7.18 -3.56
N ASN A 153 14.12 7.56 -3.44
CA ASN A 153 13.70 8.88 -3.03
C ASN A 153 12.91 8.86 -1.70
N THR A 154 13.25 7.93 -0.82
CA THR A 154 12.62 7.76 0.48
C THR A 154 13.65 7.77 1.59
N HIS A 155 13.36 8.51 2.66
CA HIS A 155 14.13 8.48 3.89
C HIS A 155 13.19 8.69 5.08
N PHE A 156 13.29 7.81 6.06
CA PHE A 156 12.52 7.85 7.30
C PHE A 156 13.34 8.47 8.42
N ALA A 157 12.78 9.45 9.12
CA ALA A 157 13.35 10.07 10.30
C ALA A 157 12.64 9.63 11.60
N ASN A 158 11.47 8.98 11.49
CA ASN A 158 10.73 8.38 12.59
C ASN A 158 9.83 7.24 12.06
N ALA A 159 9.32 6.43 12.97
CA ALA A 159 8.50 5.26 12.63
C ALA A 159 7.06 5.61 12.22
N CYS A 160 6.50 6.73 12.67
CA CYS A 160 5.06 6.99 12.65
C CYS A 160 4.60 7.98 11.58
N GLY A 161 5.54 8.70 10.94
CA GLY A 161 5.23 9.68 9.91
C GLY A 161 4.97 11.08 10.46
N PHE A 162 5.56 11.42 11.62
CA PHE A 162 5.57 12.79 12.11
C PHE A 162 6.42 13.69 11.21
N ASP A 163 6.05 14.96 11.15
CA ASP A 163 6.84 15.97 10.45
C ASP A 163 8.23 16.11 11.09
N ALA A 164 9.27 15.79 10.34
CA ALA A 164 10.65 15.92 10.78
C ALA A 164 11.55 16.32 9.60
N PRO A 165 12.66 17.03 9.84
CA PRO A 165 13.69 17.24 8.82
C PRO A 165 14.18 15.90 8.28
N GLY A 166 14.31 15.78 6.97
CA GLY A 166 14.76 14.55 6.33
C GLY A 166 13.72 13.42 6.25
N HIS A 167 12.47 13.63 6.69
CA HIS A 167 11.40 12.64 6.56
C HIS A 167 10.61 12.87 5.27
N TYR A 168 10.87 12.06 4.25
CA TYR A 168 10.23 12.20 2.94
C TYR A 168 10.10 10.86 2.21
N SER A 169 9.17 10.83 1.27
CA SER A 169 9.02 9.77 0.28
C SER A 169 8.44 10.35 -1.02
N THR A 170 8.16 9.48 -1.99
CA THR A 170 7.50 9.82 -3.25
C THR A 170 6.30 8.93 -3.49
N ALA A 171 5.38 9.36 -4.35
CA ALA A 171 4.22 8.54 -4.68
C ALA A 171 4.63 7.20 -5.33
N ALA A 172 5.64 7.21 -6.20
CA ALA A 172 6.17 6.02 -6.85
C ALA A 172 6.87 5.06 -5.85
N ASP A 173 7.69 5.58 -4.92
CA ASP A 173 8.35 4.75 -3.90
C ASP A 173 7.33 4.14 -2.93
N LEU A 174 6.31 4.92 -2.51
CA LEU A 174 5.22 4.43 -1.66
C LEU A 174 4.38 3.36 -2.37
N ALA A 175 4.21 3.43 -3.68
CA ALA A 175 3.56 2.36 -4.43
C ALA A 175 4.36 1.05 -4.36
N LYS A 176 5.67 1.09 -4.58
CA LYS A 176 6.56 -0.07 -4.43
C LYS A 176 6.54 -0.64 -3.01
N LEU A 177 6.63 0.24 -2.00
CA LEU A 177 6.51 -0.17 -0.60
C LEU A 177 5.18 -0.87 -0.32
N THR A 178 4.09 -0.31 -0.84
CA THR A 178 2.75 -0.87 -0.63
C THR A 178 2.59 -2.23 -1.29
N GLU A 179 3.09 -2.39 -2.51
CA GLU A 179 3.09 -3.68 -3.20
C GLU A 179 3.78 -4.76 -2.37
N GLN A 180 4.96 -4.48 -1.82
CA GLN A 180 5.68 -5.41 -0.94
C GLN A 180 4.94 -5.67 0.38
N ALA A 181 4.38 -4.62 0.99
CA ALA A 181 3.61 -4.77 2.23
C ALA A 181 2.36 -5.64 2.04
N LEU A 182 1.66 -5.50 0.92
CA LEU A 182 0.46 -6.28 0.61
C LEU A 182 0.76 -7.77 0.29
N GLN A 183 2.00 -8.13 0.00
CA GLN A 183 2.42 -9.53 -0.12
C GLN A 183 2.49 -10.24 1.25
N VAL A 184 2.57 -9.48 2.36
CA VAL A 184 2.50 -10.03 3.72
C VAL A 184 1.04 -10.22 4.10
N PRO A 185 0.55 -11.49 4.27
CA PRO A 185 -0.88 -11.76 4.49
C PRO A 185 -1.46 -11.02 5.70
N ALA A 186 -0.70 -10.91 6.80
CA ALA A 186 -1.12 -10.19 7.99
C ALA A 186 -1.38 -8.70 7.70
N ILE A 187 -0.49 -8.01 6.96
CA ILE A 187 -0.67 -6.62 6.58
C ILE A 187 -1.88 -6.48 5.66
N SER A 188 -1.98 -7.34 4.65
CA SER A 188 -3.11 -7.33 3.70
C SER A 188 -4.47 -7.50 4.39
N MET A 189 -4.56 -8.32 5.43
CA MET A 189 -5.76 -8.46 6.25
C MET A 189 -6.03 -7.21 7.10
N MET A 190 -5.02 -6.68 7.77
CA MET A 190 -5.17 -5.54 8.67
C MET A 190 -5.64 -4.28 7.94
N VAL A 191 -5.10 -3.97 6.75
CA VAL A 191 -5.45 -2.75 6.00
C VAL A 191 -6.87 -2.77 5.40
N ARG A 192 -7.51 -3.94 5.34
CA ARG A 192 -8.90 -4.14 4.88
C ARG A 192 -9.90 -4.10 6.03
N THR A 193 -9.43 -4.04 7.27
CA THR A 193 -10.27 -4.09 8.45
C THR A 193 -11.02 -2.77 8.63
N ILE A 194 -12.36 -2.82 8.69
CA ILE A 194 -13.22 -1.67 8.96
C ILE A 194 -13.32 -1.45 10.47
N THR A 195 -13.62 -2.52 11.21
CA THR A 195 -13.72 -2.49 12.68
C THR A 195 -13.11 -3.76 13.28
N ARG A 196 -12.47 -3.64 14.45
CA ARG A 196 -11.92 -4.77 15.18
C ARG A 196 -11.75 -4.44 16.65
N ASP A 197 -12.10 -5.38 17.53
CA ASP A 197 -11.74 -5.32 18.94
C ASP A 197 -10.33 -5.88 19.15
N ILE A 198 -9.56 -5.20 20.00
CA ILE A 198 -8.31 -5.69 20.55
C ILE A 198 -8.38 -5.69 22.07
N THR A 199 -7.64 -6.59 22.71
CA THR A 199 -7.68 -6.73 24.17
C THR A 199 -6.26 -6.82 24.72
N SER A 200 -5.99 -6.16 25.85
CA SER A 200 -4.72 -6.32 26.56
C SER A 200 -4.51 -7.77 27.01
N VAL A 201 -3.26 -8.19 27.20
CA VAL A 201 -2.89 -9.57 27.53
C VAL A 201 -3.53 -10.04 28.85
N ASP A 202 -3.70 -9.13 29.82
CA ASP A 202 -4.36 -9.37 31.11
C ASP A 202 -5.89 -9.32 31.04
N GLY A 203 -6.46 -9.00 29.86
CA GLY A 203 -7.91 -8.87 29.66
C GLY A 203 -8.53 -7.60 30.26
N ALA A 204 -7.75 -6.75 30.93
CA ALA A 204 -8.27 -5.61 31.67
C ALA A 204 -8.75 -4.47 30.77
N ARG A 205 -8.26 -4.43 29.52
CA ARG A 205 -8.60 -3.38 28.57
C ARG A 205 -9.01 -3.94 27.22
N GLN A 206 -10.19 -3.53 26.78
CA GLN A 206 -10.70 -3.78 25.42
C GLN A 206 -10.87 -2.47 24.68
N VAL A 207 -10.46 -2.43 23.40
CA VAL A 207 -10.53 -1.24 22.54
C VAL A 207 -11.13 -1.60 21.19
N LEU A 208 -12.24 -0.96 20.84
CA LEU A 208 -12.82 -1.06 19.50
C LEU A 208 -12.07 -0.12 18.53
N LEU A 209 -11.43 -0.71 17.57
CA LEU A 209 -10.77 -0.02 16.46
C LEU A 209 -11.77 0.28 15.34
N ARG A 210 -11.69 1.49 14.77
CA ARG A 210 -12.45 1.89 13.58
C ARG A 210 -11.51 2.46 12.54
N SER A 211 -11.66 2.02 11.29
CA SER A 211 -10.80 2.46 10.20
C SER A 211 -10.96 3.97 9.93
N THR A 212 -9.83 4.61 9.67
CA THR A 212 -9.78 6.00 9.16
C THR A 212 -9.94 6.07 7.64
N ASN A 213 -10.06 4.95 6.96
CA ASN A 213 -10.20 4.86 5.51
C ASN A 213 -11.67 4.67 5.12
N GLU A 214 -12.35 5.77 4.80
CA GLU A 214 -13.76 5.76 4.38
C GLU A 214 -13.98 5.02 3.05
N MET A 215 -12.95 4.85 2.23
CA MET A 215 -13.08 4.12 0.97
C MET A 215 -13.35 2.63 1.15
N LEU A 216 -13.10 2.06 2.33
CA LEU A 216 -13.45 0.67 2.64
C LEU A 216 -14.97 0.39 2.67
N LEU A 217 -15.80 1.44 2.57
CA LEU A 217 -17.25 1.29 2.38
C LEU A 217 -17.59 0.86 0.94
N ASP A 218 -16.69 1.06 -0.02
CA ASP A 218 -16.81 0.51 -1.38
C ASP A 218 -16.29 -0.95 -1.37
N PRO A 219 -17.11 -1.95 -1.75
CA PRO A 219 -16.73 -3.37 -1.70
C PRO A 219 -15.56 -3.74 -2.61
N ASP A 220 -15.29 -2.97 -3.64
CA ASP A 220 -14.17 -3.18 -4.56
C ASP A 220 -12.85 -2.65 -3.97
N VAL A 221 -12.90 -1.77 -2.94
CA VAL A 221 -11.73 -1.20 -2.27
C VAL A 221 -11.28 -2.09 -1.11
N ASN A 222 -9.99 -2.43 -1.09
CA ASN A 222 -9.42 -3.36 -0.13
C ASN A 222 -8.20 -2.81 0.62
N GLY A 223 -8.21 -1.53 0.93
CA GLY A 223 -7.20 -0.85 1.75
C GLY A 223 -6.84 0.51 1.16
N VAL A 224 -5.75 1.17 1.59
CA VAL A 224 -4.64 0.63 2.38
C VAL A 224 -4.38 1.52 3.60
N LYS A 225 -4.02 2.81 3.40
CA LYS A 225 -3.61 3.69 4.51
C LYS A 225 -3.92 5.15 4.24
N THR A 226 -4.33 5.86 5.27
CA THR A 226 -4.50 7.31 5.28
C THR A 226 -3.37 8.00 6.03
N GLY A 227 -3.11 9.26 5.72
CA GLY A 227 -2.15 10.08 6.43
C GLY A 227 -2.57 11.55 6.46
N TYR A 228 -2.18 12.25 7.51
CA TYR A 228 -2.32 13.69 7.62
C TYR A 228 -1.30 14.24 8.61
N THR A 229 -0.60 15.28 8.21
CA THR A 229 0.11 16.22 9.09
C THR A 229 -0.07 17.63 8.50
N SER A 230 0.29 18.66 9.27
CA SER A 230 0.20 20.04 8.77
C SER A 230 1.09 20.31 7.56
N LYS A 231 2.27 19.66 7.48
CA LYS A 231 3.20 19.80 6.32
C LYS A 231 2.84 18.87 5.16
N ALA A 232 2.37 17.66 5.45
CA ALA A 232 2.04 16.69 4.42
C ALA A 232 0.70 16.97 3.72
N GLY A 233 -0.24 17.63 4.39
CA GLY A 233 -1.63 17.68 3.94
C GLY A 233 -2.30 16.29 4.02
N ARG A 234 -3.41 16.10 3.32
CA ARG A 234 -4.11 14.82 3.28
C ARG A 234 -3.42 13.85 2.31
N CYS A 235 -2.97 12.71 2.81
CA CYS A 235 -2.34 11.64 2.03
C CYS A 235 -3.20 10.38 2.06
N LEU A 236 -3.12 9.57 0.99
CA LEU A 236 -3.87 8.33 0.85
C LEU A 236 -3.11 7.33 -0.01
N ILE A 237 -3.17 6.07 0.41
CA ILE A 237 -2.95 4.92 -0.47
C ILE A 237 -4.26 4.14 -0.49
N ALA A 238 -4.81 3.90 -1.69
CA ALA A 238 -6.00 3.09 -1.91
C ALA A 238 -5.71 1.96 -2.89
N SER A 239 -6.21 0.75 -2.57
CA SER A 239 -6.17 -0.40 -3.48
C SER A 239 -7.59 -0.83 -3.81
N MET A 240 -7.85 -1.06 -5.10
CA MET A 240 -9.11 -1.58 -5.62
C MET A 240 -8.84 -2.87 -6.39
N PHE A 241 -9.69 -3.88 -6.22
CA PHE A 241 -9.67 -5.09 -7.03
C PHE A 241 -11.02 -5.26 -7.72
N LYS A 242 -11.02 -5.17 -9.04
CA LYS A 242 -12.22 -5.28 -9.86
C LYS A 242 -11.91 -5.82 -11.26
N ASP A 243 -12.80 -6.65 -11.81
CA ASP A 243 -12.69 -7.22 -13.16
C ASP A 243 -11.32 -7.90 -13.41
N GLY A 244 -10.74 -8.57 -12.39
CA GLY A 244 -9.44 -9.22 -12.48
C GLY A 244 -8.22 -8.31 -12.40
N HIS A 245 -8.41 -6.98 -12.29
CA HIS A 245 -7.36 -5.99 -12.16
C HIS A 245 -7.21 -5.47 -10.74
N ARG A 246 -5.96 -5.29 -10.31
CA ARG A 246 -5.64 -4.65 -9.04
C ARG A 246 -5.02 -3.27 -9.28
N LEU A 247 -5.79 -2.25 -8.98
CA LEU A 247 -5.35 -0.86 -9.03
C LEU A 247 -4.76 -0.44 -7.69
N LEU A 248 -3.66 0.30 -7.73
CA LEU A 248 -3.06 0.97 -6.58
C LEU A 248 -2.93 2.46 -6.87
N LEU A 249 -3.55 3.27 -6.03
CA LEU A 249 -3.49 4.72 -6.06
C LEU A 249 -2.69 5.22 -4.87
N VAL A 250 -1.66 6.01 -5.11
CA VAL A 250 -0.94 6.78 -4.08
C VAL A 250 -1.12 8.26 -4.36
N GLY A 251 -1.66 9.00 -3.39
CA GLY A 251 -1.83 10.44 -3.46
C GLY A 251 -1.20 11.15 -2.25
N LEU A 252 -0.40 12.19 -2.52
CA LEU A 252 0.23 13.04 -1.51
C LEU A 252 -0.33 14.46 -1.60
N ASN A 253 -0.77 15.00 -0.45
CA ASN A 253 -1.45 16.29 -0.34
C ASN A 253 -2.62 16.39 -1.32
N VAL A 254 -3.60 15.53 -1.13
CA VAL A 254 -4.79 15.40 -1.99
C VAL A 254 -5.90 16.27 -1.44
N ARG A 255 -6.39 17.22 -2.25
CA ARG A 255 -7.59 17.99 -1.95
C ARG A 255 -8.82 17.09 -2.19
N ASP A 256 -9.86 17.20 -1.36
CA ASP A 256 -11.10 16.39 -1.47
C ASP A 256 -10.79 14.87 -1.63
N ARG A 257 -9.99 14.36 -0.69
CA ARG A 257 -9.28 13.08 -0.77
C ARG A 257 -10.15 11.90 -1.23
N TRP A 258 -11.37 11.78 -0.70
CA TRP A 258 -12.25 10.65 -0.98
C TRP A 258 -12.85 10.73 -2.39
N GLU A 259 -13.37 11.87 -2.77
CA GLU A 259 -13.92 12.13 -4.09
C GLU A 259 -12.84 11.95 -5.18
N GLN A 260 -11.66 12.56 -4.95
CA GLN A 260 -10.54 12.40 -5.88
C GLN A 260 -10.11 10.94 -6.04
N ALA A 261 -9.96 10.19 -4.94
CA ALA A 261 -9.54 8.80 -5.01
C ALA A 261 -10.57 7.94 -5.75
N THR A 262 -11.85 8.12 -5.47
CA THR A 262 -12.94 7.40 -6.16
C THR A 262 -12.93 7.70 -7.67
N SER A 263 -12.84 8.98 -8.06
CA SER A 263 -12.79 9.38 -9.47
C SER A 263 -11.58 8.80 -10.21
N LEU A 264 -10.40 8.83 -9.57
CA LEU A 264 -9.15 8.34 -10.16
C LEU A 264 -9.13 6.82 -10.30
N LEU A 265 -9.64 6.08 -9.32
CA LEU A 265 -9.74 4.60 -9.41
C LEU A 265 -10.75 4.18 -10.48
N ARG A 266 -11.91 4.85 -10.58
CA ARG A 266 -12.87 4.62 -11.66
C ARG A 266 -12.31 4.91 -13.04
N TYR A 267 -11.54 6.01 -13.17
CA TYR A 267 -10.83 6.30 -14.41
C TYR A 267 -9.87 5.17 -14.78
N GLY A 268 -9.01 4.72 -13.84
CA GLY A 268 -8.08 3.62 -14.08
C GLY A 268 -8.77 2.33 -14.51
N GLN A 269 -9.92 2.00 -13.90
CA GLN A 269 -10.74 0.86 -14.27
C GLN A 269 -11.28 0.99 -15.70
N ALA A 270 -11.79 2.17 -16.06
CA ALA A 270 -12.31 2.42 -17.42
C ALA A 270 -11.20 2.31 -18.48
N VAL A 271 -10.00 2.84 -18.20
CA VAL A 271 -8.82 2.70 -19.10
C VAL A 271 -8.43 1.23 -19.33
N LEU A 272 -8.56 0.37 -18.30
CA LEU A 272 -8.21 -1.05 -18.42
C LEU A 272 -9.27 -1.84 -19.17
N ARG A 273 -10.54 -1.46 -19.09
CA ARG A 273 -11.62 -2.09 -19.88
C ARG A 273 -11.45 -1.87 -21.38
N VAL A 274 -11.23 -0.64 -21.80
CA VAL A 274 -11.03 -0.28 -23.21
C VAL A 274 -9.80 -0.98 -23.83
N GLY A 275 -8.76 -1.26 -23.03
CA GLY A 275 -7.56 -1.95 -23.52
C GLY A 275 -7.66 -3.48 -23.59
N ASN A 276 -8.80 -4.07 -23.18
CA ASN A 276 -9.04 -5.53 -23.19
C ASN A 276 -10.12 -5.93 -24.25
N GLU A 277 -10.78 -4.97 -24.88
CA GLU A 277 -11.66 -5.16 -26.05
C GLU A 277 -10.85 -5.09 -27.36
#